data_9a18c5ace82081ffb6917c64a4981377
#
_entry.id   9a18c5ace82081ffb6917c64a4981377
#
_cell.length_a   1.000
_cell.length_b   1.000
_cell.length_c   1.000
_cell.angle_alpha   90.00
_cell.angle_beta   90.00
_cell.angle_gamma   90.00
#
_symmetry.space_group_name_H-M   'P 1'
#
loop_
_entity.id
_entity.type
_entity.pdbx_description
1 polymer ?
#
loop_
_entity_poly.entity_id
_entity_poly.type
_entity_poly.pdbx_seq_one_letter_code
_entity_poly.pdbx_strand_id
1 'polypeptide(L)'
;MAKAYNFGEKKTEYNAKLGKEVDVWQSPKYLEAKAKAIETLESDKYKGVLSEGDFWILMNATKSGKMAYTGLIISHNGCLKINDALQEPDRFKPSCMTLDKDGYNGSLVYSYSNDAQGIYEVGEVSAKNCTNAYPYAMALKRCMDRVILKSSKLAYSGIYSDSEAE
;
A
#
# COMPACT_ATOMS: atom_id res chain seq x y z
N MET A 1 -2.60 -26.62 13.66
CA MET A 1 -3.55 -26.04 12.67
C MET A 1 -2.94 -24.73 12.13
N ALA A 2 -2.97 -24.53 10.82
CA ALA A 2 -2.56 -23.24 10.23
C ALA A 2 -3.48 -22.13 10.75
N LYS A 3 -2.93 -20.98 11.10
CA LYS A 3 -3.71 -19.81 11.52
C LYS A 3 -4.57 -19.34 10.35
N ALA A 4 -5.86 -19.21 10.58
CA ALA A 4 -6.75 -18.59 9.60
C ALA A 4 -6.62 -17.06 9.67
N TYR A 5 -6.28 -16.44 8.55
CA TYR A 5 -6.20 -14.99 8.42
C TYR A 5 -7.49 -14.45 7.79
N ASN A 6 -8.02 -13.38 8.37
CA ASN A 6 -9.17 -12.67 7.85
C ASN A 6 -8.89 -11.16 7.90
N PHE A 7 -8.71 -10.54 6.76
CA PHE A 7 -8.43 -9.11 6.63
C PHE A 7 -9.70 -8.23 6.66
N GLY A 8 -10.75 -8.68 7.34
CA GLY A 8 -12.03 -7.98 7.40
C GLY A 8 -13.03 -8.45 6.34
N GLU A 9 -12.84 -9.65 5.79
CA GLU A 9 -13.71 -10.21 4.76
C GLU A 9 -15.14 -10.45 5.28
N LYS A 10 -16.10 -10.03 4.49
CA LYS A 10 -17.54 -10.22 4.74
C LYS A 10 -18.19 -10.85 3.51
N LYS A 11 -19.32 -11.52 3.72
CA LYS A 11 -20.12 -12.09 2.61
C LYS A 11 -20.91 -11.01 1.88
N THR A 12 -21.37 -9.99 2.60
CA THR A 12 -22.14 -8.86 2.06
C THR A 12 -21.57 -7.55 2.55
N GLU A 13 -21.78 -6.49 1.77
CA GLU A 13 -21.48 -5.11 2.13
C GLU A 13 -22.59 -4.17 1.65
N TYR A 14 -22.80 -3.09 2.38
CA TYR A 14 -23.77 -2.08 2.00
C TYR A 14 -23.29 -1.26 0.81
N ASN A 15 -24.07 -1.28 -0.28
CA ASN A 15 -23.82 -0.47 -1.45
C ASN A 15 -24.64 0.82 -1.39
N ALA A 16 -23.99 1.95 -1.10
CA ALA A 16 -24.64 3.24 -0.95
C ALA A 16 -25.37 3.72 -2.22
N LYS A 17 -24.89 3.33 -3.41
CA LYS A 17 -25.54 3.69 -4.69
C LYS A 17 -26.83 2.94 -4.92
N LEU A 18 -26.90 1.70 -4.45
CA LEU A 18 -28.09 0.86 -4.57
C LEU A 18 -28.99 0.90 -3.34
N GLY A 19 -28.51 1.48 -2.23
CA GLY A 19 -29.25 1.58 -0.98
C GLY A 19 -29.53 0.23 -0.31
N LYS A 20 -28.73 -0.80 -0.56
CA LYS A 20 -28.93 -2.18 -0.04
C LYS A 20 -27.65 -2.94 0.15
N GLU A 21 -27.73 -4.02 0.94
CA GLU A 21 -26.68 -5.05 1.04
C GLU A 21 -26.55 -5.80 -0.29
N VAL A 22 -25.30 -6.03 -0.72
CA VAL A 22 -24.96 -6.79 -1.92
C VAL A 22 -23.87 -7.79 -1.62
N ASP A 23 -23.82 -8.89 -2.35
CA ASP A 23 -22.76 -9.90 -2.23
C ASP A 23 -21.40 -9.29 -2.57
N VAL A 24 -20.38 -9.73 -1.82
CA VAL A 24 -18.99 -9.35 -2.06
C VAL A 24 -18.29 -10.44 -2.84
N TRP A 25 -17.55 -10.02 -3.87
CA TRP A 25 -16.72 -10.89 -4.68
C TRP A 25 -15.24 -10.64 -4.40
N GLN A 26 -14.47 -11.71 -4.30
CA GLN A 26 -13.02 -11.65 -4.16
C GLN A 26 -12.38 -11.75 -5.55
N SER A 27 -11.78 -10.67 -6.03
CA SER A 27 -11.12 -10.68 -7.34
C SER A 27 -9.84 -11.53 -7.31
N PRO A 28 -9.39 -12.07 -8.47
CA PRO A 28 -8.10 -12.74 -8.56
C PRO A 28 -6.94 -11.90 -8.04
N LYS A 29 -6.97 -10.60 -8.29
CA LYS A 29 -5.97 -9.64 -7.82
C LYS A 29 -5.95 -9.54 -6.29
N TYR A 30 -7.13 -9.54 -5.65
CA TYR A 30 -7.21 -9.58 -4.19
C TYR A 30 -6.68 -10.90 -3.62
N LEU A 31 -7.02 -12.03 -4.23
CA LEU A 31 -6.55 -13.33 -3.78
C LEU A 31 -5.02 -13.47 -3.87
N GLU A 32 -4.41 -12.93 -4.92
CA GLU A 32 -2.95 -12.86 -5.06
C GLU A 32 -2.32 -12.00 -3.95
N ALA A 33 -2.84 -10.79 -3.73
CA ALA A 33 -2.37 -9.91 -2.67
C ALA A 33 -2.54 -10.53 -1.28
N LYS A 34 -3.66 -11.19 -1.03
CA LYS A 34 -3.94 -11.92 0.22
C LYS A 34 -2.93 -13.05 0.45
N ALA A 35 -2.67 -13.87 -0.55
CA ALA A 35 -1.70 -14.96 -0.45
C ALA A 35 -0.31 -14.41 -0.12
N LYS A 36 0.10 -13.33 -0.76
CA LYS A 36 1.39 -12.68 -0.51
C LYS A 36 1.47 -12.04 0.88
N ALA A 37 0.39 -11.43 1.36
CA ALA A 37 0.33 -10.89 2.71
C ALA A 37 0.48 -11.99 3.77
N ILE A 38 -0.20 -13.12 3.60
CA ILE A 38 -0.09 -14.27 4.50
C ILE A 38 1.33 -14.85 4.49
N GLU A 39 1.90 -15.08 3.31
CA GLU A 39 3.30 -15.52 3.17
C GLU A 39 4.26 -14.58 3.93
N THR A 40 4.05 -13.28 3.80
CA THR A 40 4.86 -12.27 4.47
C THR A 40 4.70 -12.32 5.99
N LEU A 41 3.47 -12.40 6.49
CA LEU A 41 3.17 -12.50 7.93
C LEU A 41 3.75 -13.76 8.57
N GLU A 42 3.83 -14.85 7.83
CA GLU A 42 4.35 -16.15 8.30
C GLU A 42 5.87 -16.30 8.09
N SER A 43 6.48 -15.43 7.29
CA SER A 43 7.92 -15.49 7.02
C SER A 43 8.75 -15.22 8.28
N ASP A 44 9.87 -15.89 8.44
CA ASP A 44 10.78 -15.69 9.58
C ASP A 44 11.25 -14.24 9.71
N LYS A 45 11.34 -13.53 8.59
CA LYS A 45 11.78 -12.14 8.52
C LYS A 45 10.80 -11.16 9.16
N TYR A 46 9.50 -11.38 8.98
CA TYR A 46 8.46 -10.44 9.40
C TYR A 46 7.56 -10.98 10.51
N LYS A 47 7.73 -12.24 10.89
CA LYS A 47 6.97 -12.85 11.99
C LYS A 47 7.23 -12.11 13.30
N GLY A 48 6.18 -11.65 13.94
CA GLY A 48 6.28 -10.82 15.15
C GLY A 48 6.62 -9.34 14.90
N VAL A 49 6.93 -8.96 13.65
CA VAL A 49 7.16 -7.55 13.23
C VAL A 49 5.86 -6.99 12.65
N LEU A 50 5.30 -7.68 11.66
CA LEU A 50 4.02 -7.34 11.06
C LEU A 50 2.87 -8.07 11.74
N SER A 51 1.72 -7.46 11.74
CA SER A 51 0.47 -8.03 12.20
C SER A 51 -0.61 -7.99 11.13
N GLU A 52 -1.65 -8.80 11.29
CA GLU A 52 -2.83 -8.79 10.41
C GLU A 52 -3.47 -7.40 10.32
N GLY A 53 -3.45 -6.64 11.41
CA GLY A 53 -3.97 -5.27 11.47
C GLY A 53 -3.14 -4.22 10.71
N ASP A 54 -1.96 -4.56 10.21
CA ASP A 54 -1.20 -3.68 9.32
C ASP A 54 -1.77 -3.67 7.89
N PHE A 55 -2.68 -4.59 7.56
CA PHE A 55 -3.30 -4.72 6.25
C PHE A 55 -4.80 -4.50 6.33
N TRP A 56 -5.39 -3.97 5.26
CA TRP A 56 -6.84 -3.93 5.07
C TRP A 56 -7.23 -4.04 3.59
N ILE A 57 -8.49 -4.36 3.39
CA ILE A 57 -9.04 -4.66 2.07
C ILE A 57 -9.32 -3.36 1.30
N LEU A 58 -8.88 -3.33 0.05
CA LEU A 58 -9.33 -2.35 -0.92
C LEU A 58 -10.58 -2.88 -1.64
N MET A 59 -11.66 -2.13 -1.54
CA MET A 59 -12.96 -2.54 -2.08
C MET A 59 -13.50 -1.51 -3.06
N ASN A 60 -14.05 -1.98 -4.18
CA ASN A 60 -14.70 -1.15 -5.18
C ASN A 60 -16.03 -1.76 -5.63
N ALA A 61 -16.97 -0.90 -6.05
CA ALA A 61 -18.18 -1.32 -6.70
C ALA A 61 -17.90 -1.73 -8.16
N THR A 62 -18.42 -2.87 -8.57
CA THR A 62 -18.40 -3.31 -9.97
C THR A 62 -19.47 -2.56 -10.77
N LYS A 63 -19.40 -2.64 -12.12
CA LYS A 63 -20.42 -2.06 -13.01
C LYS A 63 -21.81 -2.66 -12.79
N SER A 64 -21.89 -3.91 -12.36
CA SER A 64 -23.14 -4.62 -12.06
C SER A 64 -23.69 -4.30 -10.65
N GLY A 65 -23.06 -3.43 -9.89
CA GLY A 65 -23.47 -3.05 -8.54
C GLY A 65 -23.04 -4.02 -7.44
N LYS A 66 -22.31 -5.10 -7.75
CA LYS A 66 -21.66 -5.95 -6.75
C LYS A 66 -20.49 -5.20 -6.13
N MET A 67 -20.24 -5.48 -4.86
CA MET A 67 -19.00 -5.04 -4.21
C MET A 67 -17.90 -6.09 -4.45
N ALA A 68 -16.69 -5.62 -4.70
CA ALA A 68 -15.54 -6.50 -4.94
C ALA A 68 -14.36 -6.09 -4.08
N TYR A 69 -13.72 -7.07 -3.47
CA TYR A 69 -12.39 -6.92 -2.92
C TYR A 69 -11.39 -6.93 -4.06
N THR A 70 -10.72 -5.81 -4.31
CA THR A 70 -9.88 -5.59 -5.49
C THR A 70 -8.38 -5.62 -5.19
N GLY A 71 -7.99 -5.59 -3.94
CA GLY A 71 -6.60 -5.64 -3.51
C GLY A 71 -6.46 -5.51 -2.00
N LEU A 72 -5.22 -5.51 -1.54
CA LEU A 72 -4.86 -5.21 -0.16
C LEU A 72 -4.02 -3.94 -0.10
N ILE A 73 -4.22 -3.22 0.98
CA ILE A 73 -3.44 -2.05 1.34
C ILE A 73 -2.68 -2.35 2.62
N ILE A 74 -1.43 -1.92 2.69
CA ILE A 74 -0.64 -1.91 3.92
C ILE A 74 -0.57 -0.50 4.48
N SER A 75 -0.60 -0.35 5.81
CA SER A 75 -0.43 0.94 6.46
C SER A 75 0.98 1.50 6.28
N HIS A 76 1.12 2.83 6.32
CA HIS A 76 2.43 3.47 6.38
C HIS A 76 3.27 2.91 7.55
N ASN A 77 2.66 2.70 8.72
CA ASN A 77 3.33 2.07 9.86
C ASN A 77 3.79 0.64 9.54
N GLY A 78 3.00 -0.12 8.79
CA GLY A 78 3.41 -1.43 8.27
C GLY A 78 4.63 -1.33 7.35
N CYS A 79 4.68 -0.34 6.47
CA CYS A 79 5.85 -0.07 5.63
C CYS A 79 7.09 0.26 6.46
N LEU A 80 6.97 1.08 7.51
CA LEU A 80 8.07 1.39 8.42
C LEU A 80 8.60 0.14 9.14
N LYS A 81 7.71 -0.72 9.63
CA LYS A 81 8.09 -2.00 10.23
C LYS A 81 8.86 -2.90 9.25
N ILE A 82 8.41 -2.95 7.98
CA ILE A 82 9.13 -3.67 6.93
C ILE A 82 10.53 -3.09 6.75
N ASN A 83 10.64 -1.77 6.63
CA ASN A 83 11.93 -1.11 6.45
C ASN A 83 12.91 -1.41 7.58
N ASP A 84 12.44 -1.43 8.82
CA ASP A 84 13.26 -1.76 9.99
C ASP A 84 13.75 -3.21 9.98
N ALA A 85 13.01 -4.13 9.36
CA ALA A 85 13.38 -5.53 9.21
C ALA A 85 14.28 -5.81 7.99
N LEU A 86 14.41 -4.86 7.06
CA LEU A 86 15.30 -5.00 5.88
C LEU A 86 16.77 -4.88 6.30
N GLN A 87 17.65 -5.56 5.56
CA GLN A 87 19.10 -5.37 5.69
C GLN A 87 19.52 -4.01 5.12
N GLU A 88 20.64 -3.47 5.59
CA GLU A 88 21.14 -2.14 5.20
C GLU A 88 21.12 -1.81 3.70
N PRO A 89 21.57 -2.71 2.79
CA PRO A 89 21.50 -2.39 1.34
C PRO A 89 20.11 -2.15 0.81
N ASP A 90 19.08 -2.76 1.44
CA ASP A 90 17.69 -2.72 0.96
C ASP A 90 16.82 -1.69 1.71
N ARG A 91 17.33 -1.11 2.79
CA ARG A 91 16.61 -0.09 3.55
C ARG A 91 16.45 1.21 2.77
N PHE A 92 15.34 1.89 3.01
CA PHE A 92 15.15 3.25 2.53
C PHE A 92 16.24 4.18 3.05
N LYS A 93 16.85 4.95 2.16
CA LYS A 93 17.94 5.88 2.48
C LYS A 93 17.47 7.33 2.26
N PRO A 94 17.22 8.10 3.33
CA PRO A 94 16.78 9.50 3.20
C PRO A 94 17.71 10.36 2.33
N SER A 95 19.02 10.09 2.35
CA SER A 95 20.00 10.80 1.53
C SER A 95 19.83 10.62 0.02
N CYS A 96 19.10 9.58 -0.41
CA CYS A 96 18.81 9.33 -1.83
C CYS A 96 17.55 10.04 -2.32
N MET A 97 16.88 10.79 -1.46
CA MET A 97 15.62 11.49 -1.74
C MET A 97 15.85 12.98 -1.97
N THR A 98 15.18 13.52 -2.99
CA THR A 98 15.20 14.96 -3.36
C THR A 98 13.77 15.48 -3.44
N LEU A 99 13.53 16.69 -2.94
CA LEU A 99 12.26 17.38 -3.06
C LEU A 99 12.31 18.39 -4.20
N ASP A 100 11.36 18.29 -5.13
CA ASP A 100 11.05 19.30 -6.13
C ASP A 100 9.73 20.01 -5.74
N LYS A 101 9.83 21.31 -5.46
CA LYS A 101 8.69 22.16 -5.07
C LYS A 101 7.97 22.80 -6.26
N ASP A 102 8.65 22.88 -7.39
CA ASP A 102 8.17 23.54 -8.61
C ASP A 102 7.79 22.52 -9.68
N GLY A 103 7.31 21.35 -9.24
CA GLY A 103 6.92 20.27 -10.11
C GLY A 103 5.82 20.65 -11.10
N TYR A 104 5.65 19.83 -12.12
CA TYR A 104 4.64 20.01 -13.16
C TYR A 104 3.24 20.24 -12.59
N ASN A 105 2.54 21.28 -13.04
CA ASN A 105 1.21 21.69 -12.57
C ASN A 105 1.13 21.99 -11.04
N GLY A 106 2.20 22.49 -10.44
CA GLY A 106 2.24 22.83 -9.02
C GLY A 106 2.25 21.61 -8.09
N SER A 107 2.62 20.45 -8.59
CA SER A 107 2.77 19.25 -7.78
C SER A 107 4.01 19.33 -6.90
N LEU A 108 3.91 18.78 -5.68
CA LEU A 108 5.06 18.49 -4.84
C LEU A 108 5.56 17.10 -5.18
N VAL A 109 6.83 16.95 -5.49
CA VAL A 109 7.42 15.68 -5.89
C VAL A 109 8.64 15.37 -5.04
N TYR A 110 8.59 14.25 -4.31
CA TYR A 110 9.80 13.62 -3.80
C TYR A 110 10.27 12.56 -4.80
N SER A 111 11.53 12.65 -5.20
CA SER A 111 12.18 11.66 -6.05
C SER A 111 13.19 10.88 -5.24
N TYR A 112 13.24 9.58 -5.45
CA TYR A 112 14.20 8.67 -4.84
C TYR A 112 15.03 7.99 -5.93
N SER A 113 16.34 8.02 -5.78
CA SER A 113 17.27 7.38 -6.72
C SER A 113 18.39 6.70 -5.95
N ASN A 114 18.49 5.38 -6.09
CA ASN A 114 19.55 4.59 -5.49
C ASN A 114 20.00 3.49 -6.44
N ASP A 115 21.13 3.69 -7.09
CA ASP A 115 21.71 2.76 -8.06
C ASP A 115 22.07 1.40 -7.43
N ALA A 116 22.54 1.40 -6.18
CA ALA A 116 22.91 0.18 -5.48
C ALA A 116 21.70 -0.74 -5.22
N GLN A 117 20.52 -0.17 -5.03
CA GLN A 117 19.26 -0.91 -4.92
C GLN A 117 18.61 -1.17 -6.27
N GLY A 118 18.99 -0.45 -7.32
CA GLY A 118 18.30 -0.45 -8.60
C GLY A 118 16.91 0.17 -8.53
N ILE A 119 16.67 1.09 -7.58
CA ILE A 119 15.36 1.69 -7.34
C ILE A 119 15.35 3.17 -7.69
N TYR A 120 14.39 3.52 -8.53
CA TYR A 120 14.00 4.88 -8.86
C TYR A 120 12.52 5.01 -8.61
N GLU A 121 12.11 5.98 -7.80
CA GLU A 121 10.71 6.16 -7.44
C GLU A 121 10.37 7.61 -7.19
N VAL A 122 9.10 7.94 -7.30
CA VAL A 122 8.57 9.26 -7.00
C VAL A 122 7.37 9.16 -6.08
N GLY A 123 7.18 10.19 -5.25
CA GLY A 123 5.95 10.42 -4.51
C GLY A 123 5.43 11.80 -4.84
N GLU A 124 4.29 11.89 -5.46
CA GLU A 124 3.72 13.15 -5.92
C GLU A 124 2.39 13.48 -5.23
N VAL A 125 2.18 14.75 -4.98
CA VAL A 125 0.94 15.30 -4.42
C VAL A 125 0.56 16.55 -5.17
N SER A 126 -0.68 16.62 -5.58
CA SER A 126 -1.30 17.79 -6.18
C SER A 126 -2.70 18.00 -5.60
N ALA A 127 -3.32 19.14 -5.88
CA ALA A 127 -4.69 19.41 -5.50
C ALA A 127 -5.72 18.41 -6.06
N LYS A 128 -5.35 17.65 -7.10
CA LYS A 128 -6.21 16.64 -7.73
C LYS A 128 -6.17 15.27 -7.05
N ASN A 129 -5.07 14.94 -6.37
CA ASN A 129 -4.84 13.62 -5.81
C ASN A 129 -4.60 13.60 -4.30
N CYS A 130 -4.76 14.74 -3.64
CA CYS A 130 -4.61 14.87 -2.20
C CYS A 130 -5.49 16.01 -1.68
N THR A 131 -6.40 15.68 -0.79
CA THR A 131 -7.25 16.66 -0.07
C THR A 131 -6.77 16.89 1.36
N ASN A 132 -5.70 16.21 1.75
CA ASN A 132 -5.12 16.30 3.09
C ASN A 132 -4.48 17.68 3.31
N ALA A 133 -4.57 18.20 4.54
CA ALA A 133 -3.95 19.47 4.94
C ALA A 133 -2.42 19.42 5.02
N TYR A 134 -1.81 18.24 4.84
CA TYR A 134 -0.38 17.99 5.01
C TYR A 134 0.27 17.45 3.70
N PRO A 135 0.29 18.23 2.61
CA PRO A 135 0.70 17.71 1.30
C PRO A 135 2.16 17.27 1.25
N TYR A 136 3.06 17.95 1.97
CA TYR A 136 4.47 17.53 2.03
C TYR A 136 4.64 16.17 2.70
N ALA A 137 3.95 15.94 3.82
CA ALA A 137 3.99 14.67 4.52
C ALA A 137 3.41 13.54 3.66
N MET A 138 2.36 13.82 2.88
CA MET A 138 1.77 12.85 1.97
C MET A 138 2.69 12.50 0.80
N ALA A 139 3.34 13.48 0.18
CA ALA A 139 4.32 13.24 -0.89
C ALA A 139 5.49 12.39 -0.39
N LEU A 140 6.00 12.71 0.81
CA LEU A 140 7.05 11.95 1.47
C LEU A 140 6.65 10.49 1.72
N LYS A 141 5.49 10.27 2.33
CA LYS A 141 4.97 8.92 2.62
C LYS A 141 4.81 8.11 1.34
N ARG A 142 4.22 8.67 0.28
CA ARG A 142 4.06 8.00 -1.01
C ARG A 142 5.39 7.56 -1.59
N CYS A 143 6.40 8.44 -1.62
CA CYS A 143 7.72 8.10 -2.11
C CYS A 143 8.36 6.99 -1.27
N MET A 144 8.38 7.15 0.05
CA MET A 144 9.00 6.23 0.98
C MET A 144 8.34 4.85 0.93
N ASP A 145 7.01 4.80 0.98
CA ASP A 145 6.26 3.53 0.97
C ASP A 145 6.45 2.78 -0.36
N ARG A 146 6.45 3.49 -1.49
CA ARG A 146 6.72 2.89 -2.81
C ARG A 146 8.11 2.26 -2.86
N VAL A 147 9.13 2.93 -2.34
CA VAL A 147 10.50 2.39 -2.25
C VAL A 147 10.54 1.14 -1.39
N ILE A 148 9.97 1.19 -0.18
CA ILE A 148 9.95 0.07 0.77
C ILE A 148 9.22 -1.13 0.19
N LEU A 149 8.05 -0.92 -0.43
CA LEU A 149 7.27 -2.00 -1.03
C LEU A 149 7.97 -2.63 -2.24
N LYS A 150 8.75 -1.87 -3.01
CA LYS A 150 9.62 -2.40 -4.06
C LYS A 150 10.78 -3.21 -3.47
N SER A 151 11.48 -2.68 -2.48
CA SER A 151 12.60 -3.37 -1.83
C SER A 151 12.18 -4.69 -1.19
N SER A 152 10.99 -4.73 -0.60
CA SER A 152 10.41 -5.94 0.00
C SER A 152 9.70 -6.86 -1.01
N LYS A 153 9.57 -6.43 -2.26
CA LYS A 153 8.86 -7.11 -3.36
C LYS A 153 7.35 -7.25 -3.18
N LEU A 154 6.76 -6.62 -2.18
CA LEU A 154 5.30 -6.63 -1.95
C LEU A 154 4.54 -5.88 -3.05
N ALA A 155 5.14 -4.82 -3.61
CA ALA A 155 4.55 -4.07 -4.71
C ALA A 155 4.24 -4.94 -5.95
N TYR A 156 5.06 -5.95 -6.21
CA TYR A 156 4.88 -6.85 -7.37
C TYR A 156 3.65 -7.76 -7.25
N SER A 157 3.11 -7.94 -6.06
CA SER A 157 1.86 -8.67 -5.80
C SER A 157 0.65 -7.76 -5.66
N GLY A 158 0.77 -6.49 -6.07
CA GLY A 158 -0.32 -5.52 -6.06
C GLY A 158 -0.70 -5.01 -4.68
N ILE A 159 0.22 -5.05 -3.70
CA ILE A 159 0.02 -4.43 -2.40
C ILE A 159 0.52 -2.97 -2.46
N TYR A 160 -0.37 -2.05 -2.13
CA TYR A 160 -0.10 -0.61 -2.09
C TYR A 160 -0.17 -0.10 -0.65
N SER A 161 0.42 1.07 -0.38
CA SER A 161 0.28 1.71 0.92
C SER A 161 -1.03 2.49 1.04
N ASP A 162 -1.43 2.80 2.27
CA ASP A 162 -2.57 3.66 2.57
C ASP A 162 -2.38 5.09 2.04
N SER A 163 -1.16 5.54 1.91
CA SER A 163 -0.85 6.84 1.33
C SER A 163 -1.27 6.99 -0.14
N GLU A 164 -1.51 5.87 -0.85
CA GLU A 164 -2.02 5.85 -2.22
C GLU A 164 -3.56 5.85 -2.27
N ALA A 165 -4.22 5.53 -1.17
CA ALA A 165 -5.67 5.36 -1.11
C ALA A 165 -6.43 6.63 -0.68
N GLU A 166 -5.72 7.70 -0.32
CA GLU A 166 -6.29 8.99 0.08
C GLU A 166 -6.64 9.91 -1.10
#